data_5fb635d699eac8073c851afeaf004972
#
_entry.id   5fb635d699eac8073c851afeaf004972
#
_cell.length_a   1.000
_cell.length_b   1.000
_cell.length_c   1.000
_cell.angle_alpha   90.00
_cell.angle_beta   90.00
_cell.angle_gamma   90.00
#
_symmetry.space_group_name_H-M   'P 1'
#
loop_
_entity.id
_entity.type
_entity.pdbx_description
1 polymer ?
#
loop_
_entity_poly.entity_id
_entity_poly.type
_entity_poly.pdbx_seq_one_letter_code
_entity_poly.pdbx_strand_id
1 'polypeptide(L)'
;TVTIQEWWSSWPNANIGIATGSLSGIVVVDVDGDNGGFVTWNELKSTLGDIKTLTSNTGDGFHLFFICPEDIGLKSESNAIGNGIDIKAEGGYVVAPPSLHETGVRYTWEADEE
;
A
#
# COMPACT_ATOMS: atom_id res chain seq x y z
N THR A 1 -13.95 1.69 -19.88
CA THR A 1 -13.83 1.26 -21.26
C THR A 1 -14.45 -0.11 -21.50
N VAL A 2 -14.68 -0.45 -22.74
CA VAL A 2 -15.22 -1.78 -23.10
C VAL A 2 -14.32 -2.89 -22.58
N THR A 3 -13.00 -2.74 -22.67
CA THR A 3 -12.04 -3.75 -22.21
C THR A 3 -12.12 -3.97 -20.70
N ILE A 4 -12.24 -2.89 -19.92
CA ILE A 4 -12.38 -2.99 -18.46
C ILE A 4 -13.68 -3.67 -18.11
N GLN A 5 -14.77 -3.32 -18.81
CA GLN A 5 -16.07 -3.96 -18.60
C GLN A 5 -16.01 -5.46 -18.91
N GLU A 6 -15.30 -5.83 -19.97
CA GLU A 6 -15.12 -7.24 -20.33
C GLU A 6 -14.35 -8.01 -19.26
N TRP A 7 -13.28 -7.42 -18.72
CA TRP A 7 -12.52 -8.05 -17.65
C TRP A 7 -13.37 -8.27 -16.41
N TRP A 8 -14.13 -7.28 -15.99
CA TRP A 8 -14.98 -7.41 -14.80
C TRP A 8 -16.14 -8.35 -15.01
N SER A 9 -16.62 -8.48 -16.25
CA SER A 9 -17.63 -9.49 -16.57
C SER A 9 -17.06 -10.91 -16.46
N SER A 10 -15.80 -11.10 -16.88
CA SER A 10 -15.14 -12.40 -16.84
C SER A 10 -14.62 -12.74 -15.43
N TRP A 11 -14.13 -11.76 -14.70
CA TRP A 11 -13.53 -11.96 -13.37
C TRP A 11 -14.05 -10.92 -12.38
N PRO A 12 -15.35 -11.04 -11.99
CA PRO A 12 -15.96 -10.00 -11.15
C PRO A 12 -15.37 -9.91 -9.73
N ASN A 13 -14.68 -10.95 -9.28
CA ASN A 13 -14.06 -11.00 -7.95
C ASN A 13 -12.54 -10.84 -7.99
N ALA A 14 -11.99 -10.44 -9.13
CA ALA A 14 -10.54 -10.26 -9.24
C ALA A 14 -10.06 -9.14 -8.32
N ASN A 15 -8.88 -9.33 -7.75
CA ASN A 15 -8.23 -8.30 -6.96
C ASN A 15 -7.63 -7.22 -7.87
N ILE A 16 -7.46 -6.04 -7.31
CA ILE A 16 -6.94 -4.87 -8.01
C ILE A 16 -5.51 -4.60 -7.53
N GLY A 17 -4.56 -4.55 -8.47
CA GLY A 17 -3.20 -4.14 -8.18
C GLY A 17 -2.93 -2.74 -8.70
N ILE A 18 -2.20 -1.96 -7.92
CA ILE A 18 -1.73 -0.63 -8.34
C ILE A 18 -0.22 -0.73 -8.50
N ALA A 19 0.29 -0.48 -9.71
CA ALA A 19 1.72 -0.43 -9.94
C ALA A 19 2.30 0.79 -9.22
N THR A 20 3.45 0.60 -8.57
CA THR A 20 4.15 1.69 -7.87
C THR A 20 5.36 2.15 -8.68
N GLY A 21 5.90 3.30 -8.33
CA GLY A 21 7.05 3.87 -9.00
C GLY A 21 6.68 4.80 -10.14
N SER A 22 7.53 4.87 -11.16
CA SER A 22 7.39 5.85 -12.25
C SER A 22 6.13 5.71 -13.08
N LEU A 23 5.59 4.48 -13.18
CA LEU A 23 4.37 4.24 -13.97
C LEU A 23 3.16 4.99 -13.43
N SER A 24 3.04 5.09 -12.11
CA SER A 24 1.89 5.73 -11.46
C SER A 24 2.27 7.02 -10.73
N GLY A 25 3.55 7.21 -10.43
CA GLY A 25 4.00 8.29 -9.58
C GLY A 25 3.71 8.06 -8.11
N ILE A 26 3.40 6.82 -7.72
CA ILE A 26 2.98 6.47 -6.36
C ILE A 26 4.05 5.61 -5.69
N VAL A 27 4.35 5.93 -4.43
CA VAL A 27 5.16 5.11 -3.55
C VAL A 27 4.31 4.73 -2.35
N VAL A 28 4.44 3.48 -1.90
CA VAL A 28 3.66 2.98 -0.76
C VAL A 28 4.61 2.52 0.34
N VAL A 29 4.32 2.93 1.55
CA VAL A 29 4.93 2.37 2.76
C VAL A 29 3.99 1.28 3.27
N ASP A 30 4.48 0.05 3.27
CA ASP A 30 3.71 -1.14 3.61
C ASP A 30 4.10 -1.57 5.02
N VAL A 31 3.19 -1.38 5.98
CA VAL A 31 3.39 -1.77 7.37
C VAL A 31 2.74 -3.14 7.59
N ASP A 32 3.57 -4.15 7.84
CA ASP A 32 3.13 -5.53 8.05
C ASP A 32 3.17 -5.86 9.55
N GLY A 33 2.00 -5.97 10.16
CA GLY A 33 1.87 -6.24 11.58
C GLY A 33 2.44 -7.59 12.01
N ASP A 34 2.35 -8.60 11.14
CA ASP A 34 2.82 -9.95 11.44
C ASP A 34 4.35 -10.03 11.51
N ASN A 35 5.05 -9.10 10.90
CA ASN A 35 6.52 -9.07 10.86
C ASN A 35 7.13 -7.98 11.76
N GLY A 36 6.38 -7.51 12.75
CA GLY A 36 6.86 -6.50 13.68
C GLY A 36 6.65 -5.06 13.22
N GLY A 37 5.90 -4.86 12.13
CA GLY A 37 5.69 -3.54 11.54
C GLY A 37 5.02 -2.54 12.47
N PHE A 38 4.09 -2.98 13.31
CA PHE A 38 3.39 -2.09 14.23
C PHE A 38 4.34 -1.50 15.29
N VAL A 39 5.26 -2.31 15.80
CA VAL A 39 6.26 -1.83 16.77
C VAL A 39 7.17 -0.80 16.12
N THR A 40 7.70 -1.12 14.95
CA THR A 40 8.56 -0.22 14.19
C THR A 40 7.84 1.08 13.84
N TRP A 41 6.58 0.98 13.39
CA TRP A 41 5.77 2.13 13.03
C TRP A 41 5.52 3.05 14.23
N ASN A 42 5.21 2.47 15.39
CA ASN A 42 5.01 3.26 16.61
C ASN A 42 6.27 3.99 17.03
N GLU A 43 7.43 3.36 16.90
CA GLU A 43 8.72 4.01 17.18
C GLU A 43 8.97 5.19 16.22
N LEU A 44 8.68 5.01 14.94
CA LEU A 44 8.83 6.08 13.96
C LEU A 44 7.88 7.24 14.24
N LYS A 45 6.64 6.95 14.60
CA LYS A 45 5.65 7.99 14.91
C LYS A 45 6.06 8.80 16.13
N SER A 46 6.71 8.19 17.11
CA SER A 46 7.17 8.91 18.30
C SER A 46 8.25 9.94 17.96
N THR A 47 8.98 9.73 16.89
CA THR A 47 10.05 10.63 16.42
C THR A 47 9.52 11.64 15.40
N LEU A 48 8.69 11.18 14.44
CA LEU A 48 8.26 12.00 13.31
C LEU A 48 6.92 12.70 13.52
N GLY A 49 6.15 12.25 14.51
CA GLY A 49 4.78 12.73 14.71
C GLY A 49 3.79 12.00 13.79
N ASP A 50 2.54 12.42 13.82
CA ASP A 50 1.50 11.82 13.00
C ASP A 50 1.69 12.18 11.53
N ILE A 51 1.54 11.16 10.67
CA ILE A 51 1.61 11.34 9.23
C ILE A 51 0.21 11.17 8.68
N LYS A 52 -0.28 12.20 7.99
CA LYS A 52 -1.60 12.16 7.34
C LYS A 52 -1.41 11.97 5.85
N THR A 53 -1.85 10.85 5.36
CA THR A 53 -1.82 10.53 3.94
C THR A 53 -2.90 9.49 3.65
N LEU A 54 -3.21 9.29 2.37
CA LEU A 54 -4.16 8.25 1.98
C LEU A 54 -3.66 6.90 2.49
N THR A 55 -4.50 6.20 3.23
CA THR A 55 -4.14 4.95 3.90
C THR A 55 -5.18 3.89 3.62
N SER A 56 -4.74 2.67 3.32
CA SER A 56 -5.63 1.52 3.26
C SER A 56 -5.29 0.54 4.37
N ASN A 57 -6.32 -0.10 4.93
CA ASN A 57 -6.15 -1.19 5.86
C ASN A 57 -6.07 -2.50 5.08
N THR A 58 -5.11 -3.33 5.45
CA THR A 58 -4.92 -4.65 4.86
C THR A 58 -5.37 -5.71 5.85
N GLY A 59 -5.21 -6.99 5.53
CA GLY A 59 -5.59 -8.04 6.45
C GLY A 59 -4.75 -8.09 7.72
N ASP A 60 -3.52 -7.58 7.68
CA ASP A 60 -2.55 -7.69 8.77
C ASP A 60 -1.73 -6.41 9.00
N GLY A 61 -2.14 -5.30 8.42
CA GLY A 61 -1.44 -4.04 8.59
C GLY A 61 -2.08 -2.92 7.80
N PHE A 62 -1.26 -2.05 7.23
CA PHE A 62 -1.78 -0.95 6.43
C PHE A 62 -0.76 -0.46 5.40
N HIS A 63 -1.27 0.21 4.36
CA HIS A 63 -0.50 0.84 3.31
C HIS A 63 -0.69 2.35 3.37
N LEU A 64 0.42 3.09 3.38
CA LEU A 64 0.38 4.55 3.28
C LEU A 64 0.86 4.95 1.89
N PHE A 65 0.07 5.77 1.20
CA PHE A 65 0.30 6.15 -0.18
C PHE A 65 0.89 7.56 -0.26
N PHE A 66 1.95 7.72 -1.04
CA PHE A 66 2.62 9.01 -1.23
C PHE A 66 2.87 9.24 -2.71
N ILE A 67 2.96 10.51 -3.11
CA ILE A 67 3.40 10.86 -4.45
C ILE A 67 4.92 10.83 -4.48
N CYS A 68 5.47 10.08 -5.44
CA CYS A 68 6.92 9.97 -5.59
C CYS A 68 7.42 11.04 -6.55
N PRO A 69 8.38 11.87 -6.14
CA PRO A 69 9.06 12.77 -7.07
C PRO A 69 9.76 11.98 -8.18
N GLU A 70 9.63 12.44 -9.43
CA GLU A 70 10.09 11.71 -10.62
C GLU A 70 11.57 11.41 -10.63
N ASP A 71 12.39 12.25 -10.04
CA ASP A 71 13.84 12.22 -10.16
C ASP A 71 14.57 11.52 -9.01
N ILE A 72 13.83 10.97 -8.05
CA ILE A 72 14.46 10.30 -6.90
C ILE A 72 14.91 8.88 -7.23
N GLY A 73 14.22 8.19 -8.16
CA GLY A 73 14.57 6.83 -8.54
C GLY A 73 14.47 5.82 -7.42
N LEU A 74 13.49 6.00 -6.54
CA LEU A 74 13.30 5.14 -5.38
C LEU A 74 12.94 3.73 -5.80
N LYS A 75 13.57 2.74 -5.19
CA LYS A 75 13.34 1.33 -5.49
C LYS A 75 12.54 0.65 -4.39
N SER A 76 11.80 -0.40 -4.77
CA SER A 76 11.14 -1.26 -3.79
C SER A 76 12.16 -2.00 -2.93
N GLU A 77 11.90 -2.08 -1.63
CA GLU A 77 12.84 -2.69 -0.70
C GLU A 77 12.09 -3.23 0.52
N SER A 78 12.35 -4.47 0.88
CA SER A 78 11.79 -5.09 2.07
C SER A 78 12.55 -4.62 3.31
N ASN A 79 11.82 -4.39 4.40
CA ASN A 79 12.38 -3.92 5.68
C ASN A 79 13.23 -2.64 5.51
N ALA A 80 12.84 -1.79 4.57
CA ALA A 80 13.62 -0.62 4.17
C ALA A 80 13.79 0.40 5.30
N ILE A 81 12.78 0.54 6.15
CA ILE A 81 12.78 1.53 7.23
C ILE A 81 12.96 0.85 8.59
N GLY A 82 12.75 -0.44 8.64
CA GLY A 82 12.86 -1.27 9.84
C GLY A 82 12.04 -2.53 9.67
N ASN A 83 12.03 -3.36 10.71
CA ASN A 83 11.35 -4.65 10.66
C ASN A 83 9.86 -4.47 10.36
N GLY A 84 9.39 -5.18 9.35
CA GLY A 84 7.98 -5.21 8.98
C GLY A 84 7.49 -4.00 8.20
N ILE A 85 8.38 -3.10 7.78
CA ILE A 85 8.02 -1.95 6.96
C ILE A 85 8.77 -1.99 5.64
N ASP A 86 8.02 -2.23 4.57
CA ASP A 86 8.55 -2.29 3.21
C ASP A 86 8.24 -1.01 2.45
N ILE A 87 9.07 -0.69 1.48
CA ILE A 87 8.78 0.36 0.52
C ILE A 87 8.45 -0.29 -0.82
N LYS A 88 7.29 0.04 -1.38
CA LYS A 88 6.88 -0.36 -2.72
C LYS A 88 7.02 0.85 -3.62
N ALA A 89 7.96 0.77 -4.54
CA ALA A 89 8.31 1.87 -5.45
C ALA A 89 8.56 1.30 -6.84
N GLU A 90 9.63 1.67 -7.50
CA GLU A 90 9.91 1.20 -8.87
C GLU A 90 9.96 -0.33 -8.92
N GLY A 91 9.22 -0.89 -9.86
CA GLY A 91 9.14 -2.33 -10.06
C GLY A 91 8.19 -3.07 -9.10
N GLY A 92 7.49 -2.35 -8.23
CA GLY A 92 6.57 -2.96 -7.28
C GLY A 92 5.11 -2.75 -7.62
N TYR A 93 4.27 -3.32 -6.78
CA TYR A 93 2.83 -3.06 -6.83
C TYR A 93 2.23 -3.32 -5.45
N VAL A 94 1.02 -2.80 -5.24
CA VAL A 94 0.24 -3.09 -4.04
C VAL A 94 -1.17 -3.49 -4.44
N VAL A 95 -1.80 -4.31 -3.59
CA VAL A 95 -3.21 -4.66 -3.76
C VAL A 95 -4.05 -3.56 -3.13
N ALA A 96 -5.10 -3.15 -3.81
CA ALA A 96 -5.93 -2.01 -3.40
C ALA A 96 -7.34 -2.45 -3.00
N PRO A 97 -8.00 -1.66 -2.12
CA PRO A 97 -9.42 -1.89 -1.84
C PRO A 97 -10.27 -1.84 -3.12
N PRO A 98 -11.34 -2.62 -3.23
CA PRO A 98 -11.91 -3.52 -2.22
C PRO A 98 -11.43 -4.97 -2.32
N SER A 99 -10.23 -5.21 -2.79
CA SER A 99 -9.67 -6.55 -2.97
C SER A 99 -9.72 -7.37 -1.67
N LEU A 100 -9.63 -8.69 -1.81
CA LEU A 100 -9.69 -9.62 -0.69
C LEU A 100 -8.28 -10.09 -0.34
N HIS A 101 -7.88 -9.88 0.91
CA HIS A 101 -6.59 -10.34 1.43
C HIS A 101 -6.63 -11.87 1.66
N GLU A 102 -5.48 -12.52 1.64
CA GLU A 102 -5.39 -13.97 1.87
C GLU A 102 -5.92 -14.40 3.25
N THR A 103 -5.94 -13.50 4.22
CA THR A 103 -6.54 -13.74 5.54
C THR A 103 -8.06 -13.85 5.50
N GLY A 104 -8.69 -13.50 4.39
CA GLY A 104 -10.14 -13.42 4.27
C GLY A 104 -10.72 -12.05 4.58
N VAL A 105 -9.89 -11.10 4.94
CA VAL A 105 -10.29 -9.72 5.24
C VAL A 105 -10.16 -8.86 3.99
N ARG A 106 -11.16 -8.02 3.72
CA ARG A 106 -11.07 -7.10 2.58
C ARG A 106 -10.19 -5.92 2.91
N TYR A 107 -9.45 -5.48 1.90
CA TYR A 107 -8.75 -4.20 1.95
C TYR A 107 -9.79 -3.09 1.99
N THR A 108 -9.60 -2.12 2.86
CA THR A 108 -10.50 -0.96 2.97
C THR A 108 -9.69 0.32 3.06
N TRP A 109 -10.28 1.41 2.55
CA TRP A 109 -9.68 2.73 2.76
C TRP A 109 -9.97 3.17 4.18
N GLU A 110 -8.97 3.76 4.82
CA GLU A 110 -9.17 4.37 6.12
C GLU A 110 -10.08 5.59 5.95
N ALA A 111 -11.04 5.74 6.86
CA ALA A 111 -11.98 6.83 6.77
C ALA A 111 -11.27 8.17 6.89
N ASP A 112 -11.62 9.10 5.99
CA ASP A 112 -11.15 10.46 6.05
C ASP A 112 -12.05 11.22 7.02
N GLU A 113 -11.46 11.80 8.05
CA GLU A 113 -12.20 12.49 9.11
C GLU A 113 -12.45 13.96 8.81
N GLU A 114 -12.13 14.42 7.64
CA GLU A 114 -12.41 15.81 7.27
C GLU A 114 -13.89 16.11 7.22
#